data_68c43985997316799eb421f9451c1391
#
_entry.id   68c43985997316799eb421f9451c1391
#
_cell.length_a   1.000
_cell.length_b   1.000
_cell.length_c   1.000
_cell.angle_alpha   90.00
_cell.angle_beta   90.00
_cell.angle_gamma   90.00
#
_symmetry.space_group_name_H-M   'P 1'
#
loop_
_entity.id
_entity.type
_entity.pdbx_description
1 polymer ?
#
loop_
_entity_poly.entity_id
_entity_poly.type
_entity_poly.pdbx_seq_one_letter_code
_entity_poly.pdbx_strand_id
1 'polypeptide(L)'
;KYNLQEASSQQKKTLLTFGGAYSNHILATAVAGNLKNFQTIGIIRGDELGIDISKTLANNTTLRTAFEHGMKLEFISRESYRSKTTTSFLKNIQEKYGDFYLIPEGGTNNLAVRGCEEILTKEDHQFDYICSCVGTGGTIAGIINSAQKLQKILGFPALKGGFLKNEIQQYSNTQDNWQLIHDYHFGGYGKY
;
A
#
# COMPACT_ATOMS: atom_id res chain seq x y z
N LYS A 1 5.81 -4.83 -8.58
CA LYS A 1 6.67 -5.69 -9.42
C LYS A 1 7.02 -6.97 -8.66
N TYR A 2 7.89 -6.93 -7.64
CA TYR A 2 8.43 -8.12 -6.97
C TYR A 2 7.39 -8.96 -6.22
N ASN A 3 6.37 -8.38 -5.60
CA ASN A 3 5.26 -9.14 -5.00
C ASN A 3 4.51 -9.97 -6.06
N LEU A 4 4.31 -9.45 -7.28
CA LEU A 4 3.66 -10.23 -8.34
C LEU A 4 4.57 -11.34 -8.88
N GLN A 5 5.87 -11.10 -8.96
CA GLN A 5 6.84 -12.14 -9.32
C GLN A 5 6.85 -13.26 -8.29
N GLU A 6 6.83 -12.90 -7.00
CA GLU A 6 6.75 -13.86 -5.89
C GLU A 6 5.44 -14.65 -5.92
N ALA A 7 4.30 -13.99 -6.13
CA ALA A 7 3.01 -14.65 -6.30
C ALA A 7 3.03 -15.67 -7.46
N SER A 8 3.64 -15.29 -8.60
CA SER A 8 3.81 -16.19 -9.75
C SER A 8 4.73 -17.39 -9.43
N SER A 9 5.85 -17.16 -8.73
CA SER A 9 6.79 -18.23 -8.35
C SER A 9 6.14 -19.25 -7.41
N GLN A 10 5.22 -18.79 -6.55
CA GLN A 10 4.39 -19.63 -5.68
C GLN A 10 3.16 -20.22 -6.40
N GLN A 11 3.04 -20.03 -7.71
CA GLN A 11 1.91 -20.50 -8.53
C GLN A 11 0.53 -19.99 -8.06
N LYS A 12 0.51 -18.88 -7.31
CA LYS A 12 -0.74 -18.23 -6.88
C LYS A 12 -1.43 -17.58 -8.06
N LYS A 13 -2.74 -17.68 -8.10
CA LYS A 13 -3.58 -17.07 -9.14
C LYS A 13 -4.38 -15.88 -8.61
N THR A 14 -4.47 -15.74 -7.30
CA THR A 14 -5.24 -14.71 -6.63
C THR A 14 -4.33 -13.87 -5.75
N LEU A 15 -4.47 -12.54 -5.86
CA LEU A 15 -3.85 -11.58 -4.95
C LEU A 15 -4.92 -11.07 -4.00
N LEU A 16 -4.63 -11.05 -2.71
CA LEU A 16 -5.50 -10.46 -1.70
C LEU A 16 -4.76 -9.33 -0.99
N THR A 17 -5.45 -8.21 -0.79
CA THR A 17 -4.86 -7.07 -0.08
C THR A 17 -5.91 -6.29 0.72
N PHE A 18 -5.45 -5.32 1.50
CA PHE A 18 -6.23 -4.51 2.41
C PHE A 18 -6.09 -3.02 2.10
N GLY A 19 -7.17 -2.26 2.30
CA GLY A 19 -7.09 -0.81 2.17
C GLY A 19 -8.38 -0.09 2.59
N GLY A 20 -8.30 1.22 2.67
CA GLY A 20 -9.47 2.09 2.81
C GLY A 20 -10.07 2.44 1.45
N ALA A 21 -11.21 3.13 1.46
CA ALA A 21 -11.97 3.50 0.26
C ALA A 21 -11.19 4.36 -0.77
N TYR A 22 -10.18 5.10 -0.33
CA TYR A 22 -9.36 5.97 -1.18
C TYR A 22 -7.91 5.49 -1.28
N SER A 23 -7.69 4.19 -1.09
CA SER A 23 -6.36 3.60 -1.10
C SER A 23 -5.80 3.49 -2.53
N ASN A 24 -4.76 4.24 -2.83
CA ASN A 24 -4.00 4.10 -4.07
C ASN A 24 -3.41 2.69 -4.23
N HIS A 25 -3.08 2.03 -3.11
CA HIS A 25 -2.59 0.66 -3.13
C HIS A 25 -3.65 -0.34 -3.62
N ILE A 26 -4.92 -0.18 -3.21
CA ILE A 26 -6.04 -1.00 -3.72
C ILE A 26 -6.13 -0.85 -5.24
N LEU A 27 -6.16 0.37 -5.74
CA LEU A 27 -6.24 0.64 -7.17
C LEU A 27 -5.03 0.06 -7.92
N ALA A 28 -3.82 0.32 -7.45
CA ALA A 28 -2.60 -0.19 -8.07
C ALA A 28 -2.56 -1.73 -8.10
N THR A 29 -3.03 -2.40 -7.04
CA THR A 29 -3.11 -3.85 -6.99
C THR A 29 -4.14 -4.40 -8.00
N ALA A 30 -5.30 -3.75 -8.13
CA ALA A 30 -6.33 -4.14 -9.10
C ALA A 30 -5.80 -4.05 -10.54
N VAL A 31 -5.25 -2.89 -10.91
CA VAL A 31 -4.69 -2.65 -12.24
C VAL A 31 -3.54 -3.60 -12.56
N ALA A 32 -2.56 -3.72 -11.66
CA ALA A 32 -1.41 -4.57 -11.87
C ALA A 32 -1.78 -6.06 -11.90
N GLY A 33 -2.74 -6.47 -11.10
CA GLY A 33 -3.29 -7.83 -11.11
C GLY A 33 -3.97 -8.15 -12.43
N ASN A 34 -4.83 -7.28 -12.91
CA ASN A 34 -5.50 -7.41 -14.21
C ASN A 34 -4.48 -7.54 -15.35
N LEU A 35 -3.50 -6.63 -15.42
CA LEU A 35 -2.43 -6.63 -16.44
C LEU A 35 -1.57 -7.91 -16.43
N LYS A 36 -1.52 -8.61 -15.31
CA LYS A 36 -0.72 -9.83 -15.12
C LYS A 36 -1.57 -11.10 -14.98
N ASN A 37 -2.86 -11.01 -15.32
CA ASN A 37 -3.82 -12.11 -15.28
C ASN A 37 -3.99 -12.77 -13.89
N PHE A 38 -3.85 -11.99 -12.81
CA PHE A 38 -4.24 -12.40 -11.48
C PHE A 38 -5.70 -12.01 -11.21
N GLN A 39 -6.41 -12.85 -10.50
CA GLN A 39 -7.61 -12.43 -9.78
C GLN A 39 -7.19 -11.55 -8.60
N THR A 40 -7.98 -10.54 -8.29
CA THR A 40 -7.67 -9.62 -7.19
C THR A 40 -8.84 -9.49 -6.23
N ILE A 41 -8.53 -9.47 -4.93
CA ILE A 41 -9.49 -9.29 -3.84
C ILE A 41 -9.00 -8.14 -2.96
N GLY A 42 -9.81 -7.12 -2.81
CA GLY A 42 -9.57 -5.99 -1.94
C GLY A 42 -10.49 -6.05 -0.70
N ILE A 43 -9.92 -6.24 0.48
CA ILE A 43 -10.64 -6.14 1.75
C ILE A 43 -10.67 -4.66 2.15
N ILE A 44 -11.85 -4.07 2.06
CA ILE A 44 -12.06 -2.63 2.21
C ILE A 44 -12.60 -2.31 3.60
N ARG A 45 -11.96 -1.37 4.28
CA ARG A 45 -12.38 -0.88 5.60
C ARG A 45 -13.60 0.01 5.47
N GLY A 46 -14.73 -0.41 6.06
CA GLY A 46 -16.00 0.31 6.10
C GLY A 46 -17.11 -0.50 5.47
N ASP A 47 -17.83 -1.27 6.27
CA ASP A 47 -18.95 -2.10 5.86
C ASP A 47 -20.14 -1.26 5.34
N GLU A 48 -20.27 -0.03 5.83
CA GLU A 48 -21.26 0.92 5.34
C GLU A 48 -21.16 1.20 3.82
N LEU A 49 -19.96 1.07 3.25
CA LEU A 49 -19.74 1.25 1.81
C LEU A 49 -20.28 0.09 0.98
N GLY A 50 -20.46 -1.07 1.59
CA GLY A 50 -21.00 -2.27 0.94
C GLY A 50 -22.53 -2.35 0.94
N ILE A 51 -23.24 -1.50 1.70
CA ILE A 51 -24.69 -1.51 1.80
C ILE A 51 -25.34 -1.16 0.45
N ASP A 52 -24.80 -0.12 -0.23
CA ASP A 52 -25.18 0.25 -1.58
C ASP A 52 -23.91 0.41 -2.43
N ILE A 53 -23.47 -0.70 -2.99
CA ILE A 53 -22.25 -0.74 -3.78
C ILE A 53 -22.36 0.15 -5.04
N SER A 54 -23.52 0.24 -5.65
CA SER A 54 -23.74 1.07 -6.86
C SER A 54 -23.50 2.54 -6.53
N LYS A 55 -24.06 3.03 -5.43
CA LYS A 55 -23.86 4.39 -4.93
C LYS A 55 -22.40 4.62 -4.54
N THR A 56 -21.76 3.66 -3.88
CA THR A 56 -20.35 3.74 -3.50
C THR A 56 -19.46 3.87 -4.73
N LEU A 57 -19.65 3.03 -5.74
CA LEU A 57 -18.85 3.09 -6.97
C LEU A 57 -19.11 4.37 -7.78
N ALA A 58 -20.35 4.88 -7.78
CA ALA A 58 -20.68 6.15 -8.45
C ALA A 58 -19.92 7.34 -7.84
N ASN A 59 -19.73 7.33 -6.51
CA ASN A 59 -19.14 8.45 -5.76
C ASN A 59 -17.66 8.26 -5.40
N ASN A 60 -17.08 7.09 -5.68
CA ASN A 60 -15.69 6.78 -5.34
C ASN A 60 -14.93 6.26 -6.56
N THR A 61 -14.15 7.12 -7.19
CA THR A 61 -13.38 6.80 -8.39
C THR A 61 -12.36 5.70 -8.13
N THR A 62 -11.69 5.69 -6.98
CA THR A 62 -10.69 4.68 -6.63
C THR A 62 -11.28 3.27 -6.62
N LEU A 63 -12.40 3.09 -5.90
CA LEU A 63 -13.08 1.79 -5.82
C LEU A 63 -13.73 1.41 -7.15
N ARG A 64 -14.34 2.39 -7.85
CA ARG A 64 -14.91 2.15 -9.19
C ARG A 64 -13.84 1.63 -10.14
N THR A 65 -12.72 2.30 -10.28
CA THR A 65 -11.65 1.87 -11.17
C THR A 65 -11.07 0.50 -10.75
N ALA A 66 -10.91 0.25 -9.46
CA ALA A 66 -10.48 -1.08 -8.99
C ALA A 66 -11.49 -2.18 -9.38
N PHE A 67 -12.78 -1.90 -9.25
CA PHE A 67 -13.87 -2.81 -9.65
C PHE A 67 -13.89 -3.04 -11.18
N GLU A 68 -13.75 -1.99 -11.97
CA GLU A 68 -13.68 -2.05 -13.45
C GLU A 68 -12.47 -2.89 -13.93
N HIS A 69 -11.38 -2.91 -13.15
CA HIS A 69 -10.23 -3.80 -13.39
C HIS A 69 -10.41 -5.21 -12.82
N GLY A 70 -11.64 -5.60 -12.46
CA GLY A 70 -11.98 -6.95 -12.04
C GLY A 70 -11.66 -7.28 -10.58
N MET A 71 -11.34 -6.28 -9.74
CA MET A 71 -11.12 -6.54 -8.32
C MET A 71 -12.44 -6.86 -7.61
N LYS A 72 -12.48 -7.98 -6.91
CA LYS A 72 -13.56 -8.29 -5.98
C LYS A 72 -13.39 -7.44 -4.71
N LEU A 73 -14.37 -6.59 -4.42
CA LEU A 73 -14.38 -5.73 -3.25
C LEU A 73 -15.16 -6.42 -2.12
N GLU A 74 -14.54 -6.58 -0.98
CA GLU A 74 -15.15 -7.08 0.25
C GLU A 74 -15.11 -5.97 1.30
N PHE A 75 -16.27 -5.52 1.73
CA PHE A 75 -16.39 -4.46 2.73
C PHE A 75 -16.57 -5.06 4.11
N ILE A 76 -15.73 -4.68 5.06
CA ILE A 76 -15.78 -5.17 6.44
C ILE A 76 -15.78 -4.03 7.44
N SER A 77 -16.32 -4.27 8.63
CA SER A 77 -16.36 -3.27 9.69
C SER A 77 -14.95 -2.81 10.08
N ARG A 78 -14.86 -1.58 10.62
CA ARG A 78 -13.60 -1.04 11.14
C ARG A 78 -13.04 -1.89 12.28
N GLU A 79 -13.89 -2.55 13.04
CA GLU A 79 -13.50 -3.46 14.11
C GLU A 79 -12.85 -4.72 13.54
N SER A 80 -13.52 -5.41 12.61
CA SER A 80 -12.99 -6.59 11.94
C SER A 80 -11.69 -6.27 11.19
N TYR A 81 -11.61 -5.09 10.57
CA TYR A 81 -10.41 -4.65 9.86
C TYR A 81 -9.18 -4.50 10.77
N ARG A 82 -9.36 -4.13 12.06
CA ARG A 82 -8.24 -4.07 13.02
C ARG A 82 -7.63 -5.44 13.29
N SER A 83 -8.40 -6.50 13.11
CA SER A 83 -7.98 -7.89 13.33
C SER A 83 -7.41 -8.56 12.08
N LYS A 84 -7.23 -7.84 10.96
CA LYS A 84 -6.86 -8.38 9.64
C LYS A 84 -5.55 -9.18 9.59
N THR A 85 -4.65 -8.99 10.56
CA THR A 85 -3.37 -9.70 10.65
C THR A 85 -3.41 -10.89 11.60
N THR A 86 -4.53 -11.13 12.31
CA THR A 86 -4.65 -12.27 13.20
C THR A 86 -4.78 -13.59 12.42
N THR A 87 -4.24 -14.65 12.98
CA THR A 87 -4.30 -15.99 12.37
C THR A 87 -5.75 -16.44 12.15
N SER A 88 -6.64 -16.15 13.09
CA SER A 88 -8.07 -16.51 12.96
C SER A 88 -8.75 -15.77 11.81
N PHE A 89 -8.48 -14.47 11.66
CA PHE A 89 -9.04 -13.69 10.55
C PHE A 89 -8.52 -14.21 9.19
N LEU A 90 -7.22 -14.42 9.07
CA LEU A 90 -6.62 -14.91 7.83
C LEU A 90 -7.11 -16.32 7.47
N LYS A 91 -7.34 -17.19 8.47
CA LYS A 91 -7.93 -18.51 8.26
C LYS A 91 -9.34 -18.40 7.69
N ASN A 92 -10.21 -17.55 8.27
CA ASN A 92 -11.58 -17.34 7.78
C ASN A 92 -11.57 -16.79 6.32
N ILE A 93 -10.66 -15.88 6.01
CA ILE A 93 -10.50 -15.36 4.65
C ILE A 93 -10.03 -16.46 3.69
N GLN A 94 -9.12 -17.32 4.12
CA GLN A 94 -8.65 -18.45 3.32
C GLN A 94 -9.75 -19.50 3.08
N GLU A 95 -10.57 -19.78 4.08
CA GLU A 95 -11.76 -20.65 3.94
C GLU A 95 -12.76 -20.07 2.94
N LYS A 96 -12.93 -18.73 2.92
CA LYS A 96 -13.88 -18.04 2.04
C LYS A 96 -13.40 -17.92 0.59
N TYR A 97 -12.11 -17.67 0.38
CA TYR A 97 -11.55 -17.32 -0.92
C TYR A 97 -10.56 -18.34 -1.50
N GLY A 98 -10.25 -19.38 -0.73
CA GLY A 98 -9.28 -20.40 -1.16
C GLY A 98 -7.84 -19.87 -1.07
N ASP A 99 -7.01 -20.32 -1.99
CA ASP A 99 -5.58 -20.03 -2.00
C ASP A 99 -5.29 -18.66 -2.66
N PHE A 100 -4.52 -17.82 -1.97
CA PHE A 100 -4.15 -16.49 -2.45
C PHE A 100 -2.72 -16.11 -2.01
N TYR A 101 -2.15 -15.14 -2.69
CA TYR A 101 -0.96 -14.42 -2.25
C TYR A 101 -1.38 -13.15 -1.50
N LEU A 102 -0.94 -13.05 -0.24
CA LEU A 102 -1.27 -11.91 0.60
C LEU A 102 -0.28 -10.77 0.37
N ILE A 103 -0.80 -9.62 -0.07
CA ILE A 103 -0.06 -8.36 -0.10
C ILE A 103 -0.52 -7.53 1.10
N PRO A 104 0.38 -7.12 2.01
CA PRO A 104 -0.02 -6.37 3.20
C PRO A 104 -0.62 -4.99 2.85
N GLU A 105 -1.28 -4.37 3.83
CA GLU A 105 -1.84 -3.01 3.68
C GLU A 105 -0.76 -2.01 3.23
N GLY A 106 -1.10 -1.17 2.24
CA GLY A 106 -0.14 -0.25 1.63
C GLY A 106 0.95 -0.93 0.80
N GLY A 107 0.92 -2.26 0.69
CA GLY A 107 1.92 -3.06 -0.03
C GLY A 107 3.28 -3.17 0.67
N THR A 108 3.42 -2.66 1.89
CA THR A 108 4.72 -2.54 2.55
C THR A 108 5.26 -3.88 3.03
N ASN A 109 6.30 -4.35 2.38
CA ASN A 109 7.15 -5.49 2.74
C ASN A 109 8.51 -5.35 2.04
N ASN A 110 9.46 -6.23 2.31
CA ASN A 110 10.80 -6.21 1.70
C ASN A 110 10.77 -6.20 0.16
N LEU A 111 9.87 -6.96 -0.45
CA LEU A 111 9.73 -7.01 -1.90
C LEU A 111 9.22 -5.69 -2.49
N ALA A 112 8.32 -5.00 -1.80
CA ALA A 112 7.84 -3.69 -2.21
C ALA A 112 8.92 -2.63 -2.06
N VAL A 113 9.65 -2.63 -0.95
CA VAL A 113 10.78 -1.72 -0.70
C VAL A 113 11.85 -1.90 -1.79
N ARG A 114 12.24 -3.13 -2.10
CA ARG A 114 13.14 -3.44 -3.23
C ARG A 114 12.61 -2.87 -4.55
N GLY A 115 11.29 -2.92 -4.79
CA GLY A 115 10.69 -2.31 -5.97
C GLY A 115 10.78 -0.78 -5.98
N CYS A 116 10.71 -0.16 -4.79
CA CYS A 116 10.82 1.28 -4.63
C CYS A 116 12.27 1.79 -4.71
N GLU A 117 13.27 0.92 -4.53
CA GLU A 117 14.68 1.24 -4.80
C GLU A 117 14.96 1.55 -6.27
N GLU A 118 14.06 1.13 -7.18
CA GLU A 118 14.15 1.40 -8.62
C GLU A 118 13.50 2.75 -9.03
N ILE A 119 12.95 3.51 -8.07
CA ILE A 119 12.29 4.80 -8.37
C ILE A 119 13.32 5.85 -8.77
N LEU A 120 14.43 5.94 -8.02
CA LEU A 120 15.48 6.87 -8.34
C LEU A 120 16.36 6.31 -9.46
N THR A 121 16.66 7.17 -10.43
CA THR A 121 17.51 6.89 -11.59
C THR A 121 18.77 7.72 -11.54
N LYS A 122 19.67 7.53 -12.51
CA LYS A 122 20.87 8.38 -12.63
C LYS A 122 20.55 9.85 -12.89
N GLU A 123 19.38 10.13 -13.49
CA GLU A 123 18.94 11.49 -13.78
C GLU A 123 18.57 12.25 -12.49
N ASP A 124 18.19 11.51 -11.42
CA ASP A 124 17.83 12.10 -10.12
C ASP A 124 19.05 12.47 -9.28
N HIS A 125 20.28 12.07 -9.67
CA HIS A 125 21.52 12.39 -8.95
C HIS A 125 21.84 13.89 -8.92
N GLN A 126 21.22 14.68 -9.79
CA GLN A 126 21.37 16.15 -9.83
C GLN A 126 20.63 16.88 -8.72
N PHE A 127 19.71 16.23 -8.02
CA PHE A 127 18.89 16.86 -6.99
C PHE A 127 19.49 16.67 -5.60
N ASP A 128 19.59 17.74 -4.82
CA ASP A 128 20.04 17.72 -3.43
C ASP A 128 18.97 17.16 -2.49
N TYR A 129 17.69 17.35 -2.82
CA TYR A 129 16.55 16.95 -2.02
C TYR A 129 15.59 16.08 -2.82
N ILE A 130 15.17 14.96 -2.23
CA ILE A 130 14.12 14.09 -2.74
C ILE A 130 12.95 14.13 -1.76
N CYS A 131 11.78 14.51 -2.23
CA CYS A 131 10.58 14.63 -1.41
C CYS A 131 9.58 13.51 -1.72
N SER A 132 8.98 12.92 -0.67
CA SER A 132 7.96 11.89 -0.82
C SER A 132 6.86 12.05 0.19
N CYS A 133 5.59 11.85 -0.22
CA CYS A 133 4.50 11.64 0.72
C CYS A 133 4.64 10.26 1.38
N VAL A 134 4.27 10.17 2.66
CA VAL A 134 4.45 8.95 3.46
C VAL A 134 3.10 8.47 4.00
N GLY A 135 2.67 7.28 3.55
CA GLY A 135 1.55 6.54 4.11
C GLY A 135 2.03 5.49 5.09
N THR A 136 2.43 4.32 4.60
CA THR A 136 2.92 3.18 5.39
C THR A 136 4.45 3.09 5.47
N GLY A 137 5.17 3.96 4.78
CA GLY A 137 6.64 4.05 4.85
C GLY A 137 7.42 3.23 3.81
N GLY A 138 6.79 2.27 3.11
CA GLY A 138 7.52 1.39 2.17
C GLY A 138 8.18 2.11 1.00
N THR A 139 7.50 3.10 0.41
CA THR A 139 8.05 3.86 -0.72
C THR A 139 9.27 4.67 -0.31
N ILE A 140 9.16 5.44 0.77
CA ILE A 140 10.27 6.26 1.23
C ILE A 140 11.46 5.40 1.69
N ALA A 141 11.21 4.22 2.29
CA ALA A 141 12.28 3.30 2.67
C ALA A 141 13.10 2.86 1.43
N GLY A 142 12.44 2.51 0.32
CA GLY A 142 13.12 2.19 -0.92
C GLY A 142 13.90 3.38 -1.51
N ILE A 143 13.32 4.58 -1.47
CA ILE A 143 14.00 5.82 -1.88
C ILE A 143 15.26 6.07 -1.03
N ILE A 144 15.17 5.91 0.29
CA ILE A 144 16.31 6.05 1.21
C ILE A 144 17.41 5.06 0.84
N ASN A 145 17.06 3.80 0.56
CA ASN A 145 18.02 2.75 0.24
C ASN A 145 18.79 3.02 -1.07
N SER A 146 18.16 3.67 -2.03
CA SER A 146 18.72 3.94 -3.37
C SER A 146 19.28 5.35 -3.54
N ALA A 147 19.04 6.26 -2.58
CA ALA A 147 19.52 7.63 -2.64
C ALA A 147 21.05 7.73 -2.56
N GLN A 148 21.61 8.73 -3.23
CA GLN A 148 23.03 9.06 -3.11
C GLN A 148 23.34 9.61 -1.71
N LYS A 149 24.56 9.37 -1.23
CA LYS A 149 25.00 9.75 0.13
C LYS A 149 24.77 11.24 0.48
N LEU A 150 24.86 12.13 -0.50
CA LEU A 150 24.70 13.57 -0.30
C LEU A 150 23.26 14.04 -0.47
N GLN A 151 22.37 13.22 -1.03
CA GLN A 151 20.95 13.56 -1.17
C GLN A 151 20.23 13.50 0.17
N LYS A 152 19.37 14.46 0.43
CA LYS A 152 18.51 14.51 1.61
C LYS A 152 17.10 14.08 1.26
N ILE A 153 16.56 13.10 1.98
CA ILE A 153 15.23 12.57 1.75
C ILE A 153 14.25 13.17 2.75
N LEU A 154 13.24 13.85 2.25
CA LEU A 154 12.20 14.49 3.06
C LEU A 154 10.89 13.73 2.90
N GLY A 155 10.41 13.13 3.98
CA GLY A 155 9.13 12.44 4.04
C GLY A 155 8.04 13.33 4.64
N PHE A 156 6.88 13.40 3.99
CA PHE A 156 5.72 14.16 4.46
C PHE A 156 4.60 13.19 4.86
N PRO A 157 4.46 12.86 6.18
CA PRO A 157 3.46 11.93 6.67
C PRO A 157 2.03 12.44 6.45
N ALA A 158 1.17 11.61 5.88
CA ALA A 158 -0.27 11.87 5.83
C ALA A 158 -0.99 11.46 7.13
N LEU A 159 -0.35 10.61 7.96
CA LEU A 159 -0.89 10.13 9.22
C LEU A 159 -0.23 10.82 10.40
N LYS A 160 -1.03 11.10 11.43
CA LYS A 160 -0.52 11.56 12.73
C LYS A 160 0.12 10.40 13.50
N GLY A 161 1.21 10.66 14.18
CA GLY A 161 1.82 9.75 15.14
C GLY A 161 3.30 9.47 14.86
N GLY A 162 4.05 9.11 15.89
CA GLY A 162 5.50 8.88 15.82
C GLY A 162 5.92 7.50 15.29
N PHE A 163 4.98 6.62 14.97
CA PHE A 163 5.25 5.22 14.61
C PHE A 163 5.94 5.06 13.25
N LEU A 164 5.72 5.98 12.31
CA LEU A 164 6.25 5.88 10.95
C LEU A 164 7.78 5.84 10.89
N LYS A 165 8.46 6.51 11.82
CA LYS A 165 9.92 6.46 11.87
C LYS A 165 10.42 5.03 12.08
N ASN A 166 9.84 4.31 13.03
CA ASN A 166 10.21 2.93 13.32
C ASN A 166 9.85 1.99 12.14
N GLU A 167 8.68 2.18 11.52
CA GLU A 167 8.27 1.41 10.35
C GLU A 167 9.24 1.59 9.18
N ILE A 168 9.67 2.82 8.90
CA ILE A 168 10.64 3.10 7.84
C ILE A 168 12.00 2.46 8.19
N GLN A 169 12.44 2.58 9.43
CA GLN A 169 13.71 2.03 9.90
C GLN A 169 13.81 0.50 9.79
N GLN A 170 12.70 -0.22 9.86
CA GLN A 170 12.68 -1.68 9.67
C GLN A 170 13.11 -2.09 8.25
N TYR A 171 12.94 -1.21 7.26
CA TYR A 171 13.17 -1.50 5.85
C TYR A 171 14.29 -0.65 5.24
N SER A 172 14.71 0.42 5.91
CA SER A 172 15.76 1.30 5.41
C SER A 172 17.14 0.90 5.90
N ASN A 173 18.15 1.14 5.06
CA ASN A 173 19.55 1.10 5.46
C ASN A 173 19.80 2.18 6.53
N THR A 174 20.91 2.04 7.28
CA THR A 174 21.32 2.94 8.37
C THR A 174 21.84 4.30 7.88
N GLN A 175 21.19 4.92 6.91
CA GLN A 175 21.57 6.25 6.45
C GLN A 175 20.89 7.33 7.28
N ASP A 176 21.63 8.34 7.69
CA ASP A 176 21.12 9.49 8.46
C ASP A 176 20.70 10.67 7.57
N ASN A 177 20.50 10.42 6.27
CA ASN A 177 20.22 11.46 5.27
C ASN A 177 18.71 11.68 5.05
N TRP A 178 17.85 11.25 5.94
CA TRP A 178 16.42 11.39 5.82
C TRP A 178 15.75 11.93 7.08
N GLN A 179 14.60 12.58 6.89
CA GLN A 179 13.77 13.06 7.99
C GLN A 179 12.29 13.08 7.61
N LEU A 180 11.42 13.03 8.63
CA LEU A 180 9.98 13.22 8.48
C LEU A 180 9.59 14.64 8.87
N ILE A 181 8.86 15.33 8.00
CA ILE A 181 8.33 16.68 8.21
C ILE A 181 6.87 16.53 8.61
N HIS A 182 6.56 16.74 9.89
CA HIS A 182 5.25 16.48 10.48
C HIS A 182 4.26 17.65 10.40
N ASP A 183 4.67 18.81 9.90
CA ASP A 183 3.87 20.03 9.97
C ASP A 183 2.73 20.09 8.94
N TYR A 184 2.75 19.22 7.93
CA TYR A 184 1.86 19.28 6.75
C TYR A 184 0.87 18.13 6.65
N HIS A 185 0.46 17.53 7.78
CA HIS A 185 -0.49 16.38 7.74
C HIS A 185 -1.98 16.79 7.68
N PHE A 186 -2.31 18.11 7.87
CA PHE A 186 -3.66 18.69 7.80
C PHE A 186 -4.75 17.93 8.58
N GLY A 187 -4.39 17.22 9.64
CA GLY A 187 -5.31 16.45 10.48
C GLY A 187 -5.55 15.00 10.05
N GLY A 188 -4.99 14.56 8.95
CA GLY A 188 -5.08 13.19 8.39
C GLY A 188 -5.85 13.12 7.08
N TYR A 189 -6.04 11.91 6.55
CA TYR A 189 -6.74 11.68 5.30
C TYR A 189 -8.17 12.22 5.32
N GLY A 190 -8.57 12.94 4.26
CA GLY A 190 -9.95 13.39 4.04
C GLY A 190 -10.43 14.50 4.98
N LYS A 191 -9.53 15.20 5.66
CA LYS A 191 -9.83 16.44 6.38
C LYS A 191 -9.28 17.61 5.57
N TYR A 192 -10.17 18.54 5.25
CA TYR A 192 -9.87 19.80 4.58
C TYR A 192 -9.90 20.92 5.60
#